data_2068ba6990388b75f36190a4135f133d
#
_entry.id   2068ba6990388b75f36190a4135f133d
#
_cell.length_a   1.000
_cell.length_b   1.000
_cell.length_c   1.000
_cell.angle_alpha   90.00
_cell.angle_beta   90.00
_cell.angle_gamma   90.00
#
_symmetry.space_group_name_H-M   'P 1'
#
loop_
_entity.id
_entity.type
_entity.pdbx_description
1 polymer ?
#
loop_
_entity_poly.entity_id
_entity_poly.type
_entity_poly.pdbx_seq_one_letter_code
_entity_poly.pdbx_strand_id
1 'polypeptide(L)'
;MPATPVVPETITVHLGPPGSSARNVEVPFAAYIKNVASHEIYPTWPENAIRANILAQISYALNRVYTEYYRTRGYDYDITSTTQYDQAYVDGGDVFENISQIVDDSFNNYIVRQGSVEPLFAQFCDGVRTQCGGLSQWGSVDLARDGMNPYEILQYYYGGNISIVFNAPVGGNVPSYPGRPLRRGDVGNDVLLLQRQLSRIRRNYPAIPEIPEPSTVFDVPMEEAVKSFQQIFNLTPDGIVGKATWYKIKQIYNGVKGLSELSGEGLTISEVQRQYTEALRLGDSGLAVRTVRFFLAFLGYFLPELPPIRLSDVFDQEMLDAVYAFQSYAGLPTDGVVGRDTWNALRRAYEDVLEDLPEDYQQFAREIYPGRFIVLGDRGDTVLFLQQQLNRIAAQDP
;
A
#
# COMPACT_ATOMS: atom_id res chain seq x y z
N MET A 1 -4.36 2.39 -12.31
CA MET A 1 -4.53 1.40 -11.23
C MET A 1 -4.77 2.16 -9.94
N PRO A 2 -5.63 1.72 -9.04
CA PRO A 2 -5.81 2.41 -7.78
C PRO A 2 -4.47 2.42 -7.02
N ALA A 3 -4.09 3.60 -6.55
CA ALA A 3 -2.89 3.79 -5.75
C ALA A 3 -3.00 3.16 -4.36
N THR A 4 -4.21 2.88 -3.91
CA THR A 4 -4.51 2.26 -2.61
C THR A 4 -4.82 0.78 -2.83
N PRO A 5 -4.31 -0.12 -1.99
CA PRO A 5 -4.69 -1.52 -2.02
C PRO A 5 -6.21 -1.70 -2.01
N VAL A 6 -6.67 -2.52 -2.93
CA VAL A 6 -8.08 -2.92 -3.06
C VAL A 6 -8.20 -4.30 -2.43
N VAL A 7 -9.21 -4.52 -1.60
CA VAL A 7 -9.49 -5.87 -1.10
C VAL A 7 -10.05 -6.70 -2.26
N PRO A 8 -9.46 -7.85 -2.60
CA PRO A 8 -9.95 -8.66 -3.69
C PRO A 8 -11.33 -9.24 -3.37
N GLU A 9 -12.17 -9.43 -4.39
CA GLU A 9 -13.47 -10.10 -4.23
C GLU A 9 -13.28 -11.57 -3.84
N THR A 10 -12.28 -12.22 -4.43
CA THR A 10 -11.95 -13.63 -4.20
C THR A 10 -10.47 -13.82 -3.90
N ILE A 11 -10.14 -14.92 -3.24
CA ILE A 11 -8.77 -15.36 -2.97
C ILE A 11 -8.62 -16.83 -3.39
N THR A 12 -7.50 -17.17 -4.03
CA THR A 12 -7.19 -18.56 -4.43
C THR A 12 -6.38 -19.25 -3.34
N VAL A 13 -6.96 -20.28 -2.73
CA VAL A 13 -6.37 -21.05 -1.64
C VAL A 13 -5.87 -22.41 -2.15
N HIS A 14 -4.60 -22.72 -1.92
CA HIS A 14 -4.03 -24.06 -2.13
C HIS A 14 -4.28 -24.93 -0.91
N LEU A 15 -4.99 -26.07 -1.09
CA LEU A 15 -5.42 -26.93 0.02
C LEU A 15 -4.32 -27.87 0.52
N GLY A 16 -3.11 -27.34 0.72
CA GLY A 16 -1.97 -28.10 1.20
C GLY A 16 -0.68 -27.31 1.32
N PRO A 17 0.44 -27.95 1.63
CA PRO A 17 1.76 -27.32 1.64
C PRO A 17 2.15 -26.81 0.24
N PRO A 18 2.98 -25.75 0.14
CA PRO A 18 3.47 -25.28 -1.15
C PRO A 18 4.12 -26.38 -1.98
N GLY A 19 3.78 -26.44 -3.27
CA GLY A 19 4.33 -27.44 -4.21
C GLY A 19 3.75 -28.85 -4.08
N SER A 20 2.78 -29.07 -3.20
CA SER A 20 2.03 -30.34 -3.18
C SER A 20 1.07 -30.42 -4.37
N SER A 21 0.55 -31.63 -4.63
CA SER A 21 -0.47 -31.87 -5.68
C SER A 21 -1.89 -31.57 -5.22
N ALA A 22 -2.06 -30.84 -4.11
CA ALA A 22 -3.37 -30.45 -3.62
C ALA A 22 -4.07 -29.49 -4.61
N ARG A 23 -5.40 -29.49 -4.59
CA ARG A 23 -6.18 -28.59 -5.46
C ARG A 23 -6.17 -27.15 -4.96
N ASN A 24 -6.36 -26.23 -5.87
CA ASN A 24 -6.68 -24.83 -5.56
C ASN A 24 -8.20 -24.64 -5.54
N VAL A 25 -8.67 -23.83 -4.62
CA VAL A 25 -10.06 -23.37 -4.56
C VAL A 25 -10.09 -21.85 -4.57
N GLU A 26 -11.03 -21.29 -5.33
CA GLU A 26 -11.30 -19.87 -5.33
C GLU A 26 -12.52 -19.61 -4.44
N VAL A 27 -12.38 -18.72 -3.48
CA VAL A 27 -13.43 -18.42 -2.50
C VAL A 27 -13.57 -16.90 -2.31
N PRO A 28 -14.78 -16.38 -1.98
CA PRO A 28 -14.93 -14.98 -1.62
C PRO A 28 -14.00 -14.61 -0.46
N PHE A 29 -13.34 -13.45 -0.54
CA PHE A 29 -12.34 -13.05 0.46
C PHE A 29 -12.93 -13.00 1.87
N ALA A 30 -14.13 -12.41 2.04
CA ALA A 30 -14.79 -12.37 3.35
C ALA A 30 -15.09 -13.79 3.87
N ALA A 31 -15.52 -14.73 3.01
CA ALA A 31 -15.77 -16.11 3.41
C ALA A 31 -14.48 -16.83 3.81
N TYR A 32 -13.35 -16.54 3.14
CA TYR A 32 -12.03 -17.02 3.53
C TYR A 32 -11.68 -16.58 4.96
N ILE A 33 -11.82 -15.29 5.27
CA ILE A 33 -11.50 -14.75 6.60
C ILE A 33 -12.43 -15.32 7.68
N LYS A 34 -13.73 -15.47 7.40
CA LYS A 34 -14.68 -16.11 8.32
C LYS A 34 -14.26 -17.53 8.68
N ASN A 35 -13.85 -18.29 7.67
CA ASN A 35 -13.40 -19.66 7.84
C ASN A 35 -12.10 -19.71 8.68
N VAL A 36 -11.08 -18.94 8.29
CA VAL A 36 -9.79 -18.88 9.01
C VAL A 36 -10.01 -18.49 10.47
N ALA A 37 -10.75 -17.41 10.73
CA ALA A 37 -10.99 -16.94 12.09
C ALA A 37 -11.72 -17.99 12.93
N SER A 38 -12.68 -18.71 12.35
CA SER A 38 -13.42 -19.76 13.06
C SER A 38 -12.58 -21.00 13.39
N HIS A 39 -11.45 -21.22 12.66
CA HIS A 39 -10.56 -22.37 12.90
C HIS A 39 -9.29 -22.01 13.68
N GLU A 40 -9.03 -20.71 13.91
CA GLU A 40 -7.83 -20.28 14.61
C GLU A 40 -8.10 -19.67 15.99
N ILE A 41 -9.28 -19.04 16.19
CA ILE A 41 -9.62 -18.39 17.44
C ILE A 41 -10.98 -18.87 17.97
N TYR A 42 -11.25 -18.63 19.26
CA TYR A 42 -12.46 -19.11 19.89
C TYR A 42 -13.57 -18.05 19.90
N PRO A 43 -14.82 -18.41 19.57
CA PRO A 43 -15.94 -17.49 19.57
C PRO A 43 -16.32 -16.96 20.96
N THR A 44 -15.81 -17.60 22.02
CA THR A 44 -16.04 -17.23 23.42
C THR A 44 -15.03 -16.24 23.98
N TRP A 45 -14.05 -15.82 23.18
CA TRP A 45 -13.07 -14.82 23.60
C TRP A 45 -13.68 -13.42 23.74
N PRO A 46 -13.05 -12.51 24.52
CA PRO A 46 -13.46 -11.11 24.50
C PRO A 46 -13.49 -10.53 23.08
N GLU A 47 -14.51 -9.76 22.76
CA GLU A 47 -14.72 -9.22 21.41
C GLU A 47 -13.51 -8.41 20.93
N ASN A 48 -12.86 -7.64 21.81
CA ASN A 48 -11.66 -6.88 21.46
C ASN A 48 -10.51 -7.79 21.00
N ALA A 49 -10.33 -8.94 21.61
CA ALA A 49 -9.35 -9.93 21.19
C ALA A 49 -9.73 -10.53 19.82
N ILE A 50 -11.01 -10.89 19.63
CA ILE A 50 -11.50 -11.43 18.35
C ILE A 50 -11.25 -10.41 17.23
N ARG A 51 -11.62 -9.14 17.41
CA ARG A 51 -11.43 -8.06 16.43
C ARG A 51 -9.96 -7.81 16.10
N ALA A 52 -9.07 -7.81 17.11
CA ALA A 52 -7.63 -7.65 16.88
C ALA A 52 -7.06 -8.81 16.05
N ASN A 53 -7.43 -10.06 16.35
CA ASN A 53 -7.00 -11.24 15.60
C ASN A 53 -7.53 -11.22 14.14
N ILE A 54 -8.80 -10.88 13.95
CA ILE A 54 -9.40 -10.77 12.59
C ILE A 54 -8.66 -9.72 11.76
N LEU A 55 -8.36 -8.54 12.31
CA LEU A 55 -7.58 -7.51 11.60
C LEU A 55 -6.18 -7.99 11.22
N ALA A 56 -5.52 -8.75 12.10
CA ALA A 56 -4.23 -9.37 11.80
C ALA A 56 -4.35 -10.40 10.68
N GLN A 57 -5.36 -11.27 10.72
CA GLN A 57 -5.61 -12.30 9.69
C GLN A 57 -5.93 -11.70 8.33
N ILE A 58 -6.75 -10.65 8.28
CA ILE A 58 -7.04 -9.88 7.06
C ILE A 58 -5.76 -9.29 6.48
N SER A 59 -4.98 -8.60 7.32
CA SER A 59 -3.76 -7.92 6.89
C SER A 59 -2.72 -8.90 6.36
N TYR A 60 -2.56 -10.04 7.03
CA TYR A 60 -1.67 -11.12 6.59
C TYR A 60 -2.09 -11.67 5.22
N ALA A 61 -3.36 -12.02 5.04
CA ALA A 61 -3.87 -12.54 3.78
C ALA A 61 -3.71 -11.53 2.64
N LEU A 62 -4.06 -10.26 2.89
CA LEU A 62 -3.88 -9.20 1.91
C LEU A 62 -2.40 -8.96 1.56
N ASN A 63 -1.48 -9.06 2.52
CA ASN A 63 -0.05 -8.97 2.23
C ASN A 63 0.40 -10.07 1.26
N ARG A 64 -0.06 -11.30 1.45
CA ARG A 64 0.24 -12.43 0.53
C ARG A 64 -0.27 -12.14 -0.89
N VAL A 65 -1.48 -11.60 -1.02
CA VAL A 65 -2.07 -11.21 -2.31
C VAL A 65 -1.28 -10.08 -2.94
N TYR A 66 -0.98 -9.02 -2.20
CA TYR A 66 -0.31 -7.83 -2.73
C TYR A 66 1.14 -8.04 -3.12
N THR A 67 1.88 -8.82 -2.32
CA THR A 67 3.26 -9.21 -2.64
C THR A 67 3.30 -10.27 -3.75
N GLU A 68 2.14 -10.83 -4.13
CA GLU A 68 2.05 -12.02 -5.00
C GLU A 68 3.04 -13.10 -4.56
N TYR A 69 3.08 -13.35 -3.24
CA TYR A 69 4.12 -14.14 -2.59
C TYR A 69 4.34 -15.50 -3.25
N TYR A 70 3.27 -16.21 -3.56
CA TYR A 70 3.32 -17.51 -4.22
C TYR A 70 3.47 -17.39 -5.74
N ARG A 71 2.81 -16.42 -6.37
CA ARG A 71 2.89 -16.21 -7.84
C ARG A 71 4.30 -15.84 -8.29
N THR A 72 5.03 -15.05 -7.49
CA THR A 72 6.45 -14.73 -7.74
C THR A 72 7.38 -15.94 -7.62
N ARG A 73 6.90 -17.02 -7.02
CA ARG A 73 7.61 -18.30 -6.86
C ARG A 73 7.16 -19.37 -7.87
N GLY A 74 6.29 -19.00 -8.83
CA GLY A 74 5.84 -19.85 -9.92
C GLY A 74 4.58 -20.66 -9.62
N TYR A 75 3.90 -20.38 -8.51
CA TYR A 75 2.61 -20.97 -8.18
C TYR A 75 1.45 -20.13 -8.73
N ASP A 76 0.26 -20.70 -8.85
CA ASP A 76 -0.94 -20.09 -9.41
C ASP A 76 -2.05 -19.84 -8.36
N TYR A 77 -1.67 -19.70 -7.09
CA TYR A 77 -2.53 -19.40 -5.96
C TYR A 77 -1.99 -18.23 -5.12
N ASP A 78 -2.80 -17.73 -4.22
CA ASP A 78 -2.47 -16.55 -3.41
C ASP A 78 -1.98 -16.94 -2.01
N ILE A 79 -2.52 -18.02 -1.43
CA ILE A 79 -2.26 -18.46 -0.06
C ILE A 79 -2.44 -19.96 0.09
N THR A 80 -1.84 -20.56 1.13
CA THR A 80 -2.05 -21.98 1.47
C THR A 80 -3.04 -22.15 2.63
N SER A 81 -3.56 -23.36 2.81
CA SER A 81 -4.53 -23.70 3.86
C SER A 81 -3.89 -24.17 5.17
N THR A 82 -2.58 -24.05 5.33
CA THR A 82 -1.88 -24.65 6.47
C THR A 82 -1.17 -23.64 7.35
N THR A 83 -1.30 -23.74 8.67
CA THR A 83 -0.66 -22.86 9.66
C THR A 83 0.87 -22.95 9.68
N GLN A 84 1.45 -23.97 9.06
CA GLN A 84 2.90 -24.08 8.92
C GLN A 84 3.45 -23.02 7.96
N TYR A 85 2.66 -22.59 6.98
CA TYR A 85 3.07 -21.65 5.93
C TYR A 85 2.27 -20.36 5.96
N ASP A 86 0.96 -20.44 6.25
CA ASP A 86 0.05 -19.30 6.25
C ASP A 86 -1.00 -19.41 7.35
N GLN A 87 -2.27 -19.69 7.01
CA GLN A 87 -3.42 -19.63 7.91
C GLN A 87 -4.25 -20.93 7.86
N ALA A 88 -4.96 -21.25 8.96
CA ALA A 88 -5.82 -22.42 9.04
C ALA A 88 -7.11 -22.24 8.23
N TYR A 89 -7.08 -22.56 6.95
CA TYR A 89 -8.29 -22.65 6.14
C TYR A 89 -8.75 -24.10 6.02
N VAL A 90 -10.01 -24.38 6.34
CA VAL A 90 -10.63 -25.70 6.26
C VAL A 90 -11.75 -25.67 5.22
N ASP A 91 -11.51 -26.28 4.08
CA ASP A 91 -12.50 -26.31 2.98
C ASP A 91 -13.82 -26.97 3.42
N GLY A 92 -14.92 -26.21 3.35
CA GLY A 92 -16.22 -26.67 3.85
C GLY A 92 -16.36 -26.67 5.37
N GLY A 93 -15.40 -26.08 6.11
CA GLY A 93 -15.44 -26.01 7.57
C GLY A 93 -16.54 -25.05 8.08
N ASP A 94 -17.02 -25.35 9.29
CA ASP A 94 -18.05 -24.54 9.95
C ASP A 94 -17.55 -23.15 10.34
N VAL A 95 -18.46 -22.17 10.35
CA VAL A 95 -18.17 -20.78 10.72
C VAL A 95 -19.06 -20.39 11.91
N PHE A 96 -18.45 -19.80 12.95
CA PHE A 96 -19.19 -19.29 14.09
C PHE A 96 -19.91 -17.97 13.77
N GLU A 97 -21.16 -17.86 14.17
CA GLU A 97 -22.03 -16.72 13.86
C GLU A 97 -21.48 -15.37 14.29
N ASN A 98 -21.02 -15.26 15.55
CA ASN A 98 -20.47 -14.02 16.08
C ASN A 98 -19.15 -13.61 15.37
N ILE A 99 -18.32 -14.59 15.01
CA ILE A 99 -17.10 -14.35 14.20
C ILE A 99 -17.50 -13.87 12.80
N SER A 100 -18.52 -14.50 12.19
CA SER A 100 -19.03 -14.11 10.89
C SER A 100 -19.49 -12.66 10.86
N GLN A 101 -20.25 -12.23 11.87
CA GLN A 101 -20.72 -10.84 12.01
C GLN A 101 -19.57 -9.85 12.13
N ILE A 102 -18.56 -10.15 12.96
CA ILE A 102 -17.39 -9.28 13.13
C ILE A 102 -16.59 -9.17 11.80
N VAL A 103 -16.47 -10.26 11.06
CA VAL A 103 -15.81 -10.23 9.75
C VAL A 103 -16.61 -9.40 8.74
N ASP A 104 -17.94 -9.54 8.70
CA ASP A 104 -18.79 -8.73 7.81
C ASP A 104 -18.62 -7.22 8.07
N ASP A 105 -18.44 -6.84 9.32
CA ASP A 105 -18.18 -5.45 9.71
C ASP A 105 -16.77 -4.94 9.35
N SER A 106 -15.80 -5.84 9.10
CA SER A 106 -14.39 -5.45 9.09
C SER A 106 -13.51 -6.08 7.99
N PHE A 107 -14.04 -6.95 7.12
CA PHE A 107 -13.24 -7.70 6.13
C PHE A 107 -12.43 -6.82 5.17
N ASN A 108 -12.81 -5.57 5.01
CA ASN A 108 -12.11 -4.57 4.20
C ASN A 108 -11.35 -3.52 5.04
N ASN A 109 -11.05 -3.85 6.30
CA ASN A 109 -10.17 -3.08 7.16
C ASN A 109 -8.86 -3.85 7.35
N TYR A 110 -7.72 -3.16 7.24
CA TYR A 110 -6.43 -3.83 7.41
C TYR A 110 -5.37 -2.90 8.01
N ILE A 111 -4.34 -3.51 8.58
CA ILE A 111 -3.24 -2.83 9.25
C ILE A 111 -2.20 -2.42 8.22
N VAL A 112 -1.65 -1.21 8.36
CA VAL A 112 -0.50 -0.70 7.61
C VAL A 112 0.53 -0.13 8.58
N ARG A 113 1.79 0.02 8.15
CA ARG A 113 2.73 0.92 8.83
C ARG A 113 2.33 2.36 8.57
N GLN A 114 2.50 3.25 9.54
CA GLN A 114 2.28 4.67 9.34
C GLN A 114 3.14 5.17 8.16
N GLY A 115 2.53 5.95 7.27
CA GLY A 115 3.19 6.36 6.02
C GLY A 115 3.25 5.31 4.91
N SER A 116 2.83 4.06 5.16
CA SER A 116 2.74 2.99 4.16
C SER A 116 1.31 2.73 3.73
N VAL A 117 1.13 2.11 2.57
CA VAL A 117 -0.19 1.78 2.01
C VAL A 117 -0.41 0.28 1.86
N GLU A 118 0.65 -0.52 1.85
CA GLU A 118 0.50 -1.96 1.71
C GLU A 118 0.02 -2.59 3.01
N PRO A 119 -0.78 -3.65 2.93
CA PRO A 119 -1.16 -4.43 4.09
C PRO A 119 0.08 -4.95 4.83
N LEU A 120 0.13 -4.73 6.13
CA LEU A 120 1.21 -5.22 6.98
C LEU A 120 1.28 -6.76 6.89
N PHE A 121 2.48 -7.30 6.81
CA PHE A 121 2.67 -8.73 7.10
C PHE A 121 2.44 -8.97 8.60
N ALA A 122 1.18 -8.98 8.99
CA ALA A 122 0.76 -9.09 10.37
C ALA A 122 0.87 -10.54 10.86
N GLN A 123 2.11 -11.01 11.06
CA GLN A 123 2.38 -12.35 11.57
C GLN A 123 1.72 -12.56 12.93
N PHE A 124 1.17 -13.74 13.15
CA PHE A 124 0.57 -14.13 14.42
C PHE A 124 0.81 -15.63 14.70
N CYS A 125 0.63 -16.02 15.95
CA CYS A 125 0.75 -17.41 16.39
C CYS A 125 -0.07 -17.60 17.68
N ASP A 126 -0.26 -18.84 18.11
CA ASP A 126 -1.03 -19.12 19.32
C ASP A 126 -0.42 -18.46 20.59
N GLY A 127 0.90 -18.28 20.62
CA GLY A 127 1.63 -17.65 21.72
C GLY A 127 1.84 -18.55 22.94
N VAL A 128 1.37 -19.79 22.89
CA VAL A 128 1.51 -20.80 23.95
C VAL A 128 2.40 -21.96 23.50
N ARG A 129 2.07 -22.58 22.40
CA ARG A 129 2.84 -23.69 21.81
C ARG A 129 3.90 -23.19 20.85
N THR A 130 3.58 -22.10 20.13
CA THR A 130 4.43 -21.47 19.14
C THR A 130 4.65 -20.01 19.51
N GLN A 131 5.90 -19.57 19.49
CA GLN A 131 6.28 -18.15 19.68
C GLN A 131 6.64 -17.54 18.32
N CYS A 132 6.24 -16.31 18.12
CA CYS A 132 6.59 -15.53 16.91
C CYS A 132 6.84 -14.05 17.25
N GLY A 133 7.36 -13.30 16.30
CA GLY A 133 7.59 -11.85 16.46
C GLY A 133 6.31 -11.00 16.36
N GLY A 134 5.15 -11.61 16.08
CA GLY A 134 3.89 -10.93 15.88
C GLY A 134 2.89 -11.12 17.02
N LEU A 135 1.60 -11.06 16.69
CA LEU A 135 0.51 -11.14 17.65
C LEU A 135 0.42 -12.54 18.29
N SER A 136 0.42 -12.60 19.61
CA SER A 136 0.03 -13.79 20.37
C SER A 136 -1.49 -13.84 20.49
N GLN A 137 -2.11 -14.89 19.92
CA GLN A 137 -3.57 -15.05 19.94
C GLN A 137 -4.09 -15.12 21.38
N TRP A 138 -3.50 -15.99 22.23
CA TRP A 138 -3.86 -16.07 23.65
C TRP A 138 -3.47 -14.83 24.45
N GLY A 139 -2.31 -14.22 24.17
CA GLY A 139 -1.91 -12.98 24.83
C GLY A 139 -2.86 -11.82 24.52
N SER A 140 -3.48 -11.79 23.34
CA SER A 140 -4.50 -10.79 23.01
C SER A 140 -5.76 -10.90 23.88
N VAL A 141 -6.07 -12.12 24.35
CA VAL A 141 -7.19 -12.36 25.28
C VAL A 141 -6.92 -11.71 26.63
N ASP A 142 -5.69 -11.85 27.14
CA ASP A 142 -5.32 -11.26 28.44
C ASP A 142 -5.33 -9.74 28.35
N LEU A 143 -4.74 -9.15 27.28
CA LEU A 143 -4.79 -7.71 27.06
C LEU A 143 -6.23 -7.16 26.93
N ALA A 144 -7.11 -7.91 26.25
CA ALA A 144 -8.52 -7.53 26.14
C ALA A 144 -9.25 -7.58 27.48
N ARG A 145 -8.92 -8.55 28.36
CA ARG A 145 -9.44 -8.64 29.73
C ARG A 145 -8.93 -7.51 30.60
N ASP A 146 -7.72 -7.02 30.35
CA ASP A 146 -7.15 -5.85 31.01
C ASP A 146 -7.73 -4.53 30.50
N GLY A 147 -8.69 -4.59 29.55
CA GLY A 147 -9.46 -3.45 29.05
C GLY A 147 -8.91 -2.80 27.79
N MET A 148 -7.87 -3.37 27.18
CA MET A 148 -7.35 -2.83 25.91
C MET A 148 -8.36 -2.99 24.77
N ASN A 149 -8.49 -1.95 23.94
CA ASN A 149 -9.25 -2.01 22.71
C ASN A 149 -8.45 -2.73 21.60
N PRO A 150 -9.09 -3.11 20.47
CA PRO A 150 -8.41 -3.86 19.40
C PRO A 150 -7.17 -3.15 18.85
N TYR A 151 -7.18 -1.82 18.73
CA TYR A 151 -6.06 -1.05 18.22
C TYR A 151 -4.87 -1.04 19.21
N GLU A 152 -5.13 -0.87 20.49
CA GLU A 152 -4.12 -0.93 21.54
C GLU A 152 -3.46 -2.32 21.59
N ILE A 153 -4.25 -3.40 21.44
CA ILE A 153 -3.73 -4.77 21.35
C ILE A 153 -2.81 -4.90 20.13
N LEU A 154 -3.23 -4.40 18.97
CA LEU A 154 -2.41 -4.44 17.77
C LEU A 154 -1.12 -3.61 17.91
N GLN A 155 -1.19 -2.43 18.53
CA GLN A 155 -0.01 -1.61 18.81
C GLN A 155 0.97 -2.30 19.77
N TYR A 156 0.46 -3.02 20.75
CA TYR A 156 1.30 -3.78 21.69
C TYR A 156 2.20 -4.80 20.95
N TYR A 157 1.66 -5.49 19.95
CA TYR A 157 2.40 -6.52 19.22
C TYR A 157 3.16 -6.01 17.99
N TYR A 158 2.61 -5.04 17.29
CA TYR A 158 3.19 -4.56 16.02
C TYR A 158 3.89 -3.21 16.16
N GLY A 159 3.86 -2.58 17.35
CA GLY A 159 4.46 -1.28 17.62
C GLY A 159 3.51 -0.11 17.39
N GLY A 160 3.84 1.05 18.00
CA GLY A 160 3.00 2.25 17.95
C GLY A 160 2.90 2.91 16.58
N ASN A 161 3.74 2.51 15.61
CA ASN A 161 3.79 3.07 14.25
C ASN A 161 2.89 2.32 13.26
N ILE A 162 1.77 1.77 13.71
CA ILE A 162 0.74 1.17 12.85
C ILE A 162 -0.48 2.08 12.73
N SER A 163 -1.23 1.90 11.65
CA SER A 163 -2.55 2.49 11.43
C SER A 163 -3.47 1.44 10.83
N ILE A 164 -4.79 1.69 10.90
CA ILE A 164 -5.79 0.84 10.27
C ILE A 164 -6.39 1.62 9.08
N VAL A 165 -6.35 1.01 7.90
CA VAL A 165 -7.14 1.45 6.76
C VAL A 165 -8.55 0.92 6.95
N PHE A 166 -9.53 1.82 6.98
CA PHE A 166 -10.94 1.46 7.11
C PHE A 166 -11.65 1.56 5.77
N ASN A 167 -12.60 0.67 5.54
CA ASN A 167 -13.46 0.67 4.35
C ASN A 167 -12.67 0.76 3.04
N ALA A 168 -11.60 -0.03 2.94
CA ALA A 168 -10.87 -0.13 1.69
C ALA A 168 -11.80 -0.58 0.56
N PRO A 169 -11.61 -0.07 -0.68
CA PRO A 169 -12.44 -0.47 -1.80
C PRO A 169 -12.32 -1.97 -2.03
N VAL A 170 -13.46 -2.61 -2.30
CA VAL A 170 -13.53 -4.01 -2.72
C VAL A 170 -13.70 -4.04 -4.23
N GLY A 171 -12.91 -4.82 -4.92
CA GLY A 171 -13.00 -4.87 -6.39
C GLY A 171 -12.06 -5.90 -6.98
N GLY A 172 -12.10 -5.99 -8.30
CA GLY A 172 -11.43 -7.00 -9.09
C GLY A 172 -9.93 -7.21 -8.85
N ASN A 173 -9.27 -7.82 -9.79
CA ASN A 173 -7.92 -8.38 -9.63
C ASN A 173 -6.88 -7.36 -9.16
N VAL A 174 -6.07 -7.76 -8.19
CA VAL A 174 -4.81 -7.07 -7.85
C VAL A 174 -3.93 -7.01 -9.10
N PRO A 175 -3.33 -5.85 -9.38
CA PRO A 175 -2.46 -5.69 -10.54
C PRO A 175 -1.33 -6.71 -10.56
N SER A 176 -1.27 -7.48 -11.63
CA SER A 176 -0.27 -8.52 -11.88
C SER A 176 0.31 -8.36 -13.28
N TYR A 177 1.03 -9.37 -13.75
CA TYR A 177 1.57 -9.40 -15.11
C TYR A 177 0.50 -9.06 -16.17
N PRO A 178 0.75 -8.08 -17.08
CA PRO A 178 -0.28 -7.55 -17.98
C PRO A 178 -0.71 -8.50 -19.11
N GLY A 179 -0.30 -9.78 -19.05
CA GLY A 179 -0.65 -10.79 -20.06
C GLY A 179 0.17 -10.72 -21.36
N ARG A 180 0.98 -9.69 -21.55
CA ARG A 180 1.86 -9.53 -22.72
C ARG A 180 3.27 -9.08 -22.29
N PRO A 181 4.32 -9.46 -23.04
CA PRO A 181 5.66 -8.95 -22.80
C PRO A 181 5.73 -7.43 -23.02
N LEU A 182 6.51 -6.74 -22.18
CA LEU A 182 6.84 -5.33 -22.34
C LEU A 182 8.25 -5.19 -22.91
N ARG A 183 8.40 -4.26 -23.87
CA ARG A 183 9.66 -4.04 -24.59
C ARG A 183 9.83 -2.56 -24.96
N ARG A 184 10.99 -2.18 -25.41
CA ARG A 184 11.29 -0.83 -25.88
C ARG A 184 10.21 -0.31 -26.84
N GLY A 185 9.73 0.90 -26.57
CA GLY A 185 8.64 1.56 -27.28
C GLY A 185 7.27 1.36 -26.68
N ASP A 186 7.10 0.40 -25.76
CA ASP A 186 5.83 0.25 -25.03
C ASP A 186 5.61 1.43 -24.07
N VAL A 187 4.33 1.79 -23.87
CA VAL A 187 3.92 2.91 -23.03
C VAL A 187 2.80 2.44 -22.10
N GLY A 188 2.91 2.76 -20.81
CA GLY A 188 1.87 2.45 -19.83
C GLY A 188 2.34 2.50 -18.39
N ASN A 189 1.37 2.36 -17.47
CA ASN A 189 1.62 2.36 -16.03
C ASN A 189 2.46 1.15 -15.58
N ASP A 190 2.35 0.02 -16.28
CA ASP A 190 3.16 -1.17 -15.99
C ASP A 190 4.64 -0.90 -16.24
N VAL A 191 4.96 -0.08 -17.26
CA VAL A 191 6.33 0.35 -17.54
C VAL A 191 6.86 1.23 -16.41
N LEU A 192 6.08 2.22 -15.99
CA LEU A 192 6.45 3.10 -14.87
C LEU A 192 6.64 2.31 -13.57
N LEU A 193 5.76 1.36 -13.27
CA LEU A 193 5.90 0.49 -12.10
C LEU A 193 7.24 -0.26 -12.12
N LEU A 194 7.58 -0.89 -13.26
CA LEU A 194 8.81 -1.64 -13.40
C LEU A 194 10.05 -0.74 -13.29
N GLN A 195 10.04 0.45 -13.90
CA GLN A 195 11.16 1.39 -13.79
C GLN A 195 11.42 1.78 -12.33
N ARG A 196 10.39 2.02 -11.54
CA ARG A 196 10.51 2.31 -10.11
C ARG A 196 11.03 1.12 -9.31
N GLN A 197 10.50 -0.07 -9.59
CA GLN A 197 10.98 -1.28 -8.95
C GLN A 197 12.46 -1.52 -9.26
N LEU A 198 12.88 -1.37 -10.50
CA LEU A 198 14.29 -1.49 -10.91
C LEU A 198 15.17 -0.41 -10.26
N SER A 199 14.71 0.83 -10.20
CA SER A 199 15.43 1.92 -9.52
C SER A 199 15.60 1.66 -8.03
N ARG A 200 14.59 1.08 -7.34
CA ARG A 200 14.71 0.67 -5.95
C ARG A 200 15.68 -0.52 -5.78
N ILE A 201 15.57 -1.55 -6.66
CA ILE A 201 16.45 -2.72 -6.66
C ILE A 201 17.90 -2.30 -6.89
N ARG A 202 18.15 -1.33 -7.78
CA ARG A 202 19.49 -0.79 -8.07
C ARG A 202 20.24 -0.34 -6.83
N ARG A 203 19.56 0.20 -5.81
CA ARG A 203 20.21 0.63 -4.55
C ARG A 203 20.93 -0.53 -3.87
N ASN A 204 20.43 -1.75 -4.00
CA ASN A 204 21.06 -2.97 -3.48
C ASN A 204 21.94 -3.69 -4.52
N TYR A 205 21.71 -3.44 -5.81
CA TYR A 205 22.42 -4.03 -6.94
C TYR A 205 22.94 -2.94 -7.89
N PRO A 206 24.04 -2.22 -7.53
CA PRO A 206 24.50 -1.05 -8.29
C PRO A 206 24.95 -1.32 -9.73
N ALA A 207 25.16 -2.60 -10.09
CA ALA A 207 25.47 -3.00 -11.47
C ALA A 207 24.28 -2.82 -12.44
N ILE A 208 23.06 -2.62 -11.93
CA ILE A 208 21.92 -2.24 -12.75
C ILE A 208 22.06 -0.76 -13.12
N PRO A 209 22.07 -0.39 -14.43
CA PRO A 209 22.17 1.01 -14.85
C PRO A 209 21.06 1.88 -14.26
N GLU A 210 21.34 3.15 -14.13
CA GLU A 210 20.38 4.14 -13.64
C GLU A 210 19.29 4.41 -14.68
N ILE A 211 18.05 4.49 -14.20
CA ILE A 211 16.93 5.04 -14.94
C ILE A 211 16.73 6.46 -14.38
N PRO A 212 17.20 7.51 -15.09
CA PRO A 212 17.29 8.86 -14.51
C PRO A 212 15.93 9.40 -14.03
N GLU A 213 14.92 9.25 -14.87
CA GLU A 213 13.55 9.69 -14.55
C GLU A 213 12.55 8.58 -14.91
N PRO A 214 12.03 7.83 -13.91
CA PRO A 214 10.99 6.84 -14.17
C PRO A 214 9.78 7.47 -14.87
N SER A 215 9.42 6.91 -16.00
CA SER A 215 8.34 7.38 -16.87
C SER A 215 7.46 6.23 -17.34
N THR A 216 6.37 6.54 -18.01
CA THR A 216 5.52 5.49 -18.61
C THR A 216 6.08 4.93 -19.92
N VAL A 217 7.24 5.37 -20.39
CA VAL A 217 7.83 4.95 -21.66
C VAL A 217 8.95 3.95 -21.41
N PHE A 218 8.89 2.80 -22.08
CA PHE A 218 9.97 1.82 -22.09
C PHE A 218 11.05 2.32 -23.08
N ASP A 219 11.98 3.07 -22.54
CA ASP A 219 13.08 3.71 -23.29
C ASP A 219 14.38 2.89 -23.27
N VAL A 220 15.46 3.46 -23.82
CA VAL A 220 16.78 2.81 -23.85
C VAL A 220 17.35 2.57 -22.45
N PRO A 221 17.36 3.56 -21.53
CA PRO A 221 17.83 3.34 -20.16
C PRO A 221 17.11 2.18 -19.46
N MET A 222 15.78 2.06 -19.61
CA MET A 222 15.04 0.95 -19.06
C MET A 222 15.43 -0.39 -19.70
N GLU A 223 15.61 -0.44 -21.03
CA GLU A 223 16.03 -1.68 -21.72
C GLU A 223 17.39 -2.17 -21.19
N GLU A 224 18.34 -1.25 -21.02
CA GLU A 224 19.66 -1.58 -20.47
C GLU A 224 19.58 -2.05 -19.02
N ALA A 225 18.75 -1.39 -18.20
CA ALA A 225 18.50 -1.81 -16.83
C ALA A 225 17.87 -3.21 -16.76
N VAL A 226 16.91 -3.52 -17.64
CA VAL A 226 16.29 -4.85 -17.74
C VAL A 226 17.31 -5.90 -18.16
N LYS A 227 18.15 -5.65 -19.17
CA LYS A 227 19.20 -6.58 -19.60
C LYS A 227 20.18 -6.88 -18.46
N SER A 228 20.64 -5.85 -17.76
CA SER A 228 21.52 -6.01 -16.61
C SER A 228 20.85 -6.80 -15.48
N PHE A 229 19.60 -6.49 -15.16
CA PHE A 229 18.82 -7.24 -14.17
C PHE A 229 18.70 -8.71 -14.55
N GLN A 230 18.33 -8.99 -15.79
CA GLN A 230 18.20 -10.37 -16.31
C GLN A 230 19.52 -11.14 -16.16
N GLN A 231 20.63 -10.49 -16.48
CA GLN A 231 21.96 -11.09 -16.38
C GLN A 231 22.32 -11.39 -14.91
N ILE A 232 22.10 -10.46 -13.99
CA ILE A 232 22.37 -10.63 -12.55
C ILE A 232 21.55 -11.78 -11.96
N PHE A 233 20.30 -11.93 -12.39
CA PHE A 233 19.38 -12.94 -11.83
C PHE A 233 19.20 -14.19 -12.69
N ASN A 234 20.16 -14.47 -13.59
CA ASN A 234 20.22 -15.68 -14.42
C ASN A 234 18.97 -15.89 -15.30
N LEU A 235 18.47 -14.80 -15.89
CA LEU A 235 17.45 -14.81 -16.94
C LEU A 235 18.10 -14.54 -18.30
N THR A 236 17.40 -14.82 -19.40
CA THR A 236 17.87 -14.47 -20.75
C THR A 236 17.95 -12.95 -20.87
N PRO A 237 19.15 -12.35 -21.13
CA PRO A 237 19.31 -10.89 -21.13
C PRO A 237 18.89 -10.27 -22.48
N ASP A 238 17.63 -10.43 -22.84
CA ASP A 238 17.03 -9.96 -24.10
C ASP A 238 16.46 -8.53 -24.00
N GLY A 239 16.36 -7.97 -22.78
CA GLY A 239 15.78 -6.65 -22.55
C GLY A 239 14.25 -6.63 -22.62
N ILE A 240 13.60 -7.80 -22.70
CA ILE A 240 12.14 -7.93 -22.77
C ILE A 240 11.62 -8.36 -21.40
N VAL A 241 10.62 -7.67 -20.88
CA VAL A 241 9.96 -8.06 -19.63
C VAL A 241 8.79 -9.00 -19.95
N GLY A 242 9.11 -10.28 -20.15
CA GLY A 242 8.12 -11.36 -20.21
C GLY A 242 7.69 -11.77 -18.79
N LYS A 243 6.79 -12.77 -18.71
CA LYS A 243 6.22 -13.25 -17.43
C LYS A 243 7.31 -13.59 -16.39
N ALA A 244 8.36 -14.30 -16.81
CA ALA A 244 9.45 -14.69 -15.91
C ALA A 244 10.22 -13.47 -15.37
N THR A 245 10.57 -12.52 -16.23
CA THR A 245 11.26 -11.28 -15.84
C THR A 245 10.38 -10.42 -14.94
N TRP A 246 9.10 -10.29 -15.24
CA TRP A 246 8.12 -9.55 -14.42
C TRP A 246 8.09 -10.07 -12.98
N TYR A 247 7.83 -11.36 -12.82
CA TYR A 247 7.74 -11.94 -11.47
C TYR A 247 9.08 -11.95 -10.76
N LYS A 248 10.19 -12.05 -11.48
CA LYS A 248 11.52 -11.95 -10.87
C LYS A 248 11.81 -10.54 -10.36
N ILE A 249 11.47 -9.51 -11.12
CA ILE A 249 11.59 -8.11 -10.66
C ILE A 249 10.74 -7.92 -9.41
N LYS A 250 9.48 -8.35 -9.41
CA LYS A 250 8.60 -8.24 -8.25
C LYS A 250 9.12 -9.01 -7.04
N GLN A 251 9.62 -10.23 -7.24
CA GLN A 251 10.23 -11.04 -6.17
C GLN A 251 11.41 -10.32 -5.51
N ILE A 252 12.34 -9.82 -6.32
CA ILE A 252 13.53 -9.13 -5.81
C ILE A 252 13.13 -7.81 -5.14
N TYR A 253 12.22 -7.05 -5.74
CA TYR A 253 11.70 -5.82 -5.16
C TYR A 253 11.09 -6.05 -3.78
N ASN A 254 10.21 -7.04 -3.65
CA ASN A 254 9.60 -7.43 -2.37
C ASN A 254 10.68 -7.82 -1.35
N GLY A 255 11.71 -8.54 -1.77
CA GLY A 255 12.82 -8.95 -0.91
C GLY A 255 13.68 -7.78 -0.42
N VAL A 256 14.07 -6.86 -1.32
CA VAL A 256 14.91 -5.70 -0.93
C VAL A 256 14.16 -4.68 -0.08
N LYS A 257 12.84 -4.68 -0.10
CA LYS A 257 11.99 -3.85 0.77
C LYS A 257 11.48 -4.60 2.01
N GLY A 258 11.67 -5.92 2.08
CA GLY A 258 11.16 -6.74 3.18
C GLY A 258 9.64 -6.75 3.29
N LEU A 259 8.91 -6.64 2.16
CA LEU A 259 7.45 -6.45 2.17
C LEU A 259 6.66 -7.63 2.78
N SER A 260 7.28 -8.80 2.87
CA SER A 260 6.73 -9.99 3.54
C SER A 260 7.39 -10.25 4.90
N GLU A 261 7.87 -9.22 5.58
CA GLU A 261 8.51 -9.27 6.89
C GLU A 261 7.95 -8.18 7.80
N LEU A 262 7.89 -8.43 9.11
CA LEU A 262 7.41 -7.45 10.09
C LEU A 262 8.27 -6.18 10.14
N SER A 263 9.56 -6.31 9.86
CA SER A 263 10.55 -5.22 9.86
C SER A 263 10.78 -4.61 8.49
N GLY A 264 9.93 -4.91 7.49
CA GLY A 264 10.10 -4.40 6.14
C GLY A 264 9.94 -2.88 6.05
N GLU A 265 10.56 -2.29 5.02
CA GLU A 265 10.46 -0.84 4.75
C GLU A 265 9.02 -0.41 4.41
N GLY A 266 8.23 -1.32 3.85
CA GLY A 266 6.91 -1.00 3.32
C GLY A 266 6.93 -0.16 2.05
N LEU A 267 5.75 0.07 1.47
CA LEU A 267 5.51 1.04 0.41
C LEU A 267 4.95 2.32 1.02
N THR A 268 5.67 3.42 0.89
CA THR A 268 5.19 4.70 1.41
C THR A 268 4.05 5.25 0.56
N ILE A 269 3.17 6.02 1.19
CA ILE A 269 2.11 6.77 0.49
C ILE A 269 2.71 7.60 -0.65
N SER A 270 3.85 8.24 -0.41
CA SER A 270 4.53 9.04 -1.42
C SER A 270 5.02 8.23 -2.62
N GLU A 271 5.48 6.99 -2.43
CA GLU A 271 5.87 6.10 -3.54
C GLU A 271 4.68 5.72 -4.42
N VAL A 272 3.50 5.56 -3.83
CA VAL A 272 2.26 5.20 -4.52
C VAL A 272 1.58 6.42 -5.13
N GLN A 273 1.48 7.51 -4.38
CA GLN A 273 0.83 8.76 -4.83
C GLN A 273 1.63 9.53 -5.89
N ARG A 274 2.93 9.29 -6.01
CA ARG A 274 3.79 9.88 -7.04
C ARG A 274 3.53 9.34 -8.45
N GLN A 275 2.55 8.47 -8.63
CA GLN A 275 2.25 7.88 -9.92
C GLN A 275 1.27 8.74 -10.73
N TYR A 276 1.76 9.32 -11.83
CA TYR A 276 0.89 9.79 -12.89
C TYR A 276 0.15 8.60 -13.49
N THR A 277 -1.17 8.60 -13.40
CA THR A 277 -2.02 7.52 -13.91
C THR A 277 -2.67 7.90 -15.23
N GLU A 278 -3.21 9.10 -15.31
CA GLU A 278 -3.93 9.64 -16.45
C GLU A 278 -3.99 11.17 -16.38
N ALA A 279 -4.33 11.81 -17.49
CA ALA A 279 -4.51 13.25 -17.52
C ALA A 279 -5.78 13.63 -16.73
N LEU A 280 -5.64 14.53 -15.75
CA LEU A 280 -6.75 15.02 -14.94
C LEU A 280 -7.26 16.35 -15.49
N ARG A 281 -8.58 16.53 -15.47
CA ARG A 281 -9.29 17.68 -16.01
C ARG A 281 -10.44 18.09 -15.11
N LEU A 282 -10.94 19.29 -15.34
CA LEU A 282 -12.16 19.79 -14.70
C LEU A 282 -13.29 18.76 -14.79
N GLY A 283 -13.87 18.42 -13.65
CA GLY A 283 -14.93 17.43 -13.50
C GLY A 283 -14.45 16.05 -13.06
N ASP A 284 -13.15 15.74 -13.16
CA ASP A 284 -12.59 14.48 -12.66
C ASP A 284 -12.63 14.43 -11.13
N SER A 285 -12.59 13.21 -10.58
CA SER A 285 -12.59 13.00 -9.13
C SER A 285 -11.79 11.76 -8.73
N GLY A 286 -11.44 11.69 -7.45
CA GLY A 286 -10.77 10.53 -6.87
C GLY A 286 -9.36 10.81 -6.35
N LEU A 287 -8.60 9.74 -6.07
CA LEU A 287 -7.32 9.83 -5.36
C LEU A 287 -6.25 10.64 -6.12
N ALA A 288 -6.19 10.51 -7.45
CA ALA A 288 -5.23 11.26 -8.25
C ALA A 288 -5.50 12.77 -8.20
N VAL A 289 -6.78 13.18 -8.26
CA VAL A 289 -7.21 14.58 -8.07
C VAL A 289 -6.83 15.07 -6.68
N ARG A 290 -7.12 14.29 -5.64
CA ARG A 290 -6.76 14.63 -4.26
C ARG A 290 -5.26 14.82 -4.09
N THR A 291 -4.43 13.97 -4.72
CA THR A 291 -2.97 14.07 -4.65
C THR A 291 -2.47 15.37 -5.28
N VAL A 292 -2.98 15.73 -6.46
CA VAL A 292 -2.62 16.99 -7.11
C VAL A 292 -3.08 18.19 -6.30
N ARG A 293 -4.30 18.16 -5.77
CA ARG A 293 -4.80 19.22 -4.88
C ARG A 293 -3.94 19.38 -3.64
N PHE A 294 -3.48 18.28 -3.07
CA PHE A 294 -2.56 18.33 -1.93
C PHE A 294 -1.23 19.01 -2.31
N PHE A 295 -0.63 18.65 -3.46
CA PHE A 295 0.59 19.32 -3.91
C PHE A 295 0.37 20.82 -4.13
N LEU A 296 -0.72 21.19 -4.80
CA LEU A 296 -1.06 22.60 -5.03
C LEU A 296 -1.33 23.34 -3.73
N ALA A 297 -2.10 22.74 -2.80
CA ALA A 297 -2.39 23.35 -1.51
C ALA A 297 -1.10 23.53 -0.68
N PHE A 298 -0.23 22.52 -0.65
CA PHE A 298 1.07 22.59 0.03
C PHE A 298 1.95 23.68 -0.59
N LEU A 299 2.14 23.63 -1.91
CA LEU A 299 2.97 24.60 -2.62
C LEU A 299 2.44 26.04 -2.48
N GLY A 300 1.13 26.23 -2.35
CA GLY A 300 0.52 27.55 -2.15
C GLY A 300 0.93 28.25 -0.84
N TYR A 301 1.51 27.52 0.14
CA TYR A 301 2.10 28.13 1.33
C TYR A 301 3.50 28.70 1.07
N PHE A 302 4.21 28.22 0.05
CA PHE A 302 5.60 28.56 -0.23
C PHE A 302 5.77 29.39 -1.52
N LEU A 303 4.83 29.26 -2.45
CA LEU A 303 4.85 29.93 -3.76
C LEU A 303 3.72 30.97 -3.82
N PRO A 304 4.04 32.29 -3.72
CA PRO A 304 3.05 33.35 -3.72
C PRO A 304 2.20 33.42 -5.01
N GLU A 305 2.69 32.83 -6.10
CA GLU A 305 1.99 32.77 -7.38
C GLU A 305 0.80 31.80 -7.36
N LEU A 306 0.76 30.85 -6.43
CA LEU A 306 -0.31 29.88 -6.34
C LEU A 306 -1.42 30.37 -5.40
N PRO A 307 -2.69 30.33 -5.83
CA PRO A 307 -3.80 30.65 -4.94
C PRO A 307 -3.95 29.55 -3.87
N PRO A 308 -4.35 29.90 -2.65
CA PRO A 308 -4.69 28.92 -1.64
C PRO A 308 -5.92 28.12 -2.07
N ILE A 309 -5.87 26.80 -1.96
CA ILE A 309 -6.98 25.91 -2.33
C ILE A 309 -7.34 24.97 -1.19
N ARG A 310 -8.62 24.58 -1.12
CA ARG A 310 -9.12 23.61 -0.15
C ARG A 310 -8.85 22.18 -0.62
N LEU A 311 -8.60 21.26 0.31
CA LEU A 311 -8.48 19.85 0.00
C LEU A 311 -9.86 19.25 -0.38
N SER A 312 -9.90 18.55 -1.49
CA SER A 312 -11.08 17.87 -2.03
C SER A 312 -10.62 16.73 -2.95
N ASP A 313 -11.51 15.84 -3.28
CA ASP A 313 -11.28 14.78 -4.27
C ASP A 313 -11.91 15.10 -5.63
N VAL A 314 -12.42 16.33 -5.81
CA VAL A 314 -13.04 16.79 -7.06
C VAL A 314 -12.15 17.83 -7.73
N PHE A 315 -11.91 17.70 -9.03
CA PHE A 315 -11.26 18.70 -9.86
C PHE A 315 -12.30 19.76 -10.25
N ASP A 316 -12.50 20.73 -9.36
CA ASP A 316 -13.41 21.86 -9.53
C ASP A 316 -12.71 23.10 -10.12
N GLN A 317 -13.43 24.22 -10.22
CA GLN A 317 -12.89 25.46 -10.77
C GLN A 317 -11.74 26.01 -9.89
N GLU A 318 -11.80 25.86 -8.56
CA GLU A 318 -10.73 26.29 -7.64
C GLU A 318 -9.41 25.57 -7.95
N MET A 319 -9.49 24.25 -8.20
CA MET A 319 -8.31 23.49 -8.60
C MET A 319 -7.83 23.84 -10.00
N LEU A 320 -8.73 24.09 -10.95
CA LEU A 320 -8.37 24.50 -12.31
C LEU A 320 -7.57 25.81 -12.31
N ASP A 321 -8.01 26.79 -11.53
CA ASP A 321 -7.33 28.09 -11.41
C ASP A 321 -5.92 27.91 -10.80
N ALA A 322 -5.77 27.03 -9.81
CA ALA A 322 -4.47 26.69 -9.24
C ALA A 322 -3.57 25.93 -10.22
N VAL A 323 -4.13 25.05 -11.04
CA VAL A 323 -3.37 24.34 -12.10
C VAL A 323 -2.87 25.35 -13.14
N TYR A 324 -3.68 26.31 -13.59
CA TYR A 324 -3.22 27.35 -14.50
C TYR A 324 -2.08 28.18 -13.89
N ALA A 325 -2.23 28.60 -12.63
CA ALA A 325 -1.19 29.32 -11.92
C ALA A 325 0.11 28.53 -11.83
N PHE A 326 0.03 27.26 -11.47
CA PHE A 326 1.21 26.40 -11.38
C PHE A 326 1.85 26.14 -12.76
N GLN A 327 1.07 25.90 -13.80
CA GLN A 327 1.60 25.70 -15.16
C GLN A 327 2.34 26.95 -15.63
N SER A 328 1.78 28.14 -15.36
CA SER A 328 2.45 29.42 -15.65
C SER A 328 3.75 29.58 -14.87
N TYR A 329 3.75 29.27 -13.57
CA TYR A 329 4.94 29.30 -12.70
C TYR A 329 6.03 28.35 -13.21
N ALA A 330 5.65 27.11 -13.58
CA ALA A 330 6.56 26.08 -14.06
C ALA A 330 6.99 26.23 -15.54
N GLY A 331 6.52 27.26 -16.25
CA GLY A 331 6.82 27.48 -17.65
C GLY A 331 6.22 26.40 -18.58
N LEU A 332 5.13 25.77 -18.17
CA LEU A 332 4.42 24.75 -18.93
C LEU A 332 3.26 25.37 -19.74
N PRO A 333 2.74 24.68 -20.78
CA PRO A 333 1.51 25.09 -21.44
C PRO A 333 0.38 25.23 -20.44
N THR A 334 -0.27 26.40 -20.40
CA THR A 334 -1.39 26.72 -19.51
C THR A 334 -2.71 26.22 -20.09
N ASP A 335 -2.86 24.91 -20.18
CA ASP A 335 -4.04 24.25 -20.75
C ASP A 335 -5.06 23.76 -19.71
N GLY A 336 -4.71 23.88 -18.42
CA GLY A 336 -5.56 23.46 -17.30
C GLY A 336 -5.67 21.93 -17.16
N VAL A 337 -4.86 21.18 -17.92
CA VAL A 337 -4.82 19.71 -17.86
C VAL A 337 -3.61 19.27 -17.03
N VAL A 338 -3.82 18.50 -16.00
CA VAL A 338 -2.72 17.87 -15.29
C VAL A 338 -2.26 16.63 -16.08
N GLY A 339 -1.53 16.90 -17.17
CA GLY A 339 -0.84 15.90 -17.94
C GLY A 339 0.44 15.44 -17.22
N ARG A 340 1.21 14.58 -17.91
CA ARG A 340 2.45 14.02 -17.35
C ARG A 340 3.45 15.12 -16.94
N ASP A 341 3.64 16.12 -17.79
CA ASP A 341 4.62 17.17 -17.55
C ASP A 341 4.22 18.03 -16.36
N THR A 342 2.93 18.41 -16.27
CA THR A 342 2.37 19.14 -15.13
C THR A 342 2.47 18.32 -13.83
N TRP A 343 2.13 17.03 -13.88
CA TRP A 343 2.26 16.13 -12.73
C TRP A 343 3.71 16.02 -12.24
N ASN A 344 4.64 15.80 -13.14
CA ASN A 344 6.07 15.67 -12.81
C ASN A 344 6.66 16.97 -12.27
N ALA A 345 6.23 18.12 -12.81
CA ALA A 345 6.65 19.42 -12.31
C ALA A 345 6.10 19.69 -10.91
N LEU A 346 4.81 19.41 -10.66
CA LEU A 346 4.19 19.51 -9.33
C LEU A 346 4.92 18.65 -8.29
N ARG A 347 5.22 17.41 -8.66
CA ARG A 347 5.94 16.48 -7.80
C ARG A 347 7.33 17.00 -7.46
N ARG A 348 8.09 17.46 -8.46
CA ARG A 348 9.44 18.02 -8.24
C ARG A 348 9.38 19.25 -7.35
N ALA A 349 8.53 20.22 -7.66
CA ALA A 349 8.37 21.41 -6.83
C ALA A 349 8.01 21.08 -5.37
N TYR A 350 7.16 20.08 -5.17
CA TYR A 350 6.82 19.60 -3.82
C TYR A 350 8.05 18.97 -3.12
N GLU A 351 8.82 18.14 -3.83
CA GLU A 351 10.03 17.50 -3.29
C GLU A 351 11.12 18.53 -2.98
N ASP A 352 11.35 19.49 -3.87
CA ASP A 352 12.33 20.57 -3.68
C ASP A 352 12.01 21.39 -2.42
N VAL A 353 10.74 21.78 -2.23
CA VAL A 353 10.33 22.49 -1.01
C VAL A 353 10.53 21.64 0.23
N LEU A 354 10.25 20.32 0.16
CA LEU A 354 10.46 19.41 1.29
C LEU A 354 11.93 19.28 1.67
N GLU A 355 12.83 19.22 0.69
CA GLU A 355 14.28 19.09 0.93
C GLU A 355 14.88 20.35 1.56
N ASP A 356 14.30 21.52 1.28
CA ASP A 356 14.72 22.81 1.84
C ASP A 356 14.18 23.06 3.27
N LEU A 357 13.22 22.25 3.74
CA LEU A 357 12.71 22.38 5.11
C LEU A 357 13.70 21.80 6.13
N PRO A 358 13.80 22.36 7.36
CA PRO A 358 14.54 21.74 8.46
C PRO A 358 14.11 20.29 8.72
N GLU A 359 15.04 19.42 9.14
CA GLU A 359 14.79 17.98 9.32
C GLU A 359 13.54 17.67 10.16
N ASP A 360 13.30 18.44 11.22
CA ASP A 360 12.10 18.31 12.06
C ASP A 360 10.80 18.54 11.27
N TYR A 361 10.83 19.44 10.28
CA TYR A 361 9.69 19.72 9.41
C TYR A 361 9.59 18.75 8.23
N GLN A 362 10.71 18.20 7.73
CA GLN A 362 10.69 17.18 6.69
C GLN A 362 9.99 15.91 7.15
N GLN A 363 10.20 15.50 8.40
CA GLN A 363 9.49 14.38 9.00
C GLN A 363 8.00 14.68 9.09
N PHE A 364 7.62 15.87 9.53
CA PHE A 364 6.24 16.32 9.57
C PHE A 364 5.57 16.38 8.20
N ALA A 365 6.24 16.91 7.19
CA ALA A 365 5.69 17.02 5.86
C ALA A 365 5.47 15.64 5.19
N ARG A 366 6.25 14.64 5.55
CA ARG A 366 6.04 13.25 5.15
C ARG A 366 4.85 12.60 5.85
N GLU A 367 4.52 13.03 7.07
CA GLU A 367 3.45 12.51 7.92
C GLU A 367 2.12 13.29 7.77
N ILE A 368 2.14 14.49 7.21
CA ILE A 368 0.99 15.45 7.21
C ILE A 368 -0.25 14.93 6.49
N TYR A 369 -0.12 14.06 5.48
CA TYR A 369 -1.27 13.50 4.81
C TYR A 369 -1.32 11.97 4.92
N PRO A 370 -2.16 11.43 5.81
CA PRO A 370 -2.25 9.98 6.04
C PRO A 370 -2.91 9.19 4.89
N GLY A 371 -3.09 9.79 3.72
CA GLY A 371 -3.75 9.17 2.58
C GLY A 371 -5.27 9.00 2.71
N ARG A 372 -5.85 9.45 3.83
CA ARG A 372 -7.29 9.42 4.11
C ARG A 372 -7.74 10.70 4.80
N PHE A 373 -9.01 11.03 4.72
CA PHE A 373 -9.58 12.08 5.56
C PHE A 373 -9.57 11.67 7.03
N ILE A 374 -9.22 12.63 7.89
CA ILE A 374 -9.45 12.52 9.32
C ILE A 374 -10.83 13.10 9.59
N VAL A 375 -11.72 12.28 10.14
CA VAL A 375 -13.10 12.68 10.42
C VAL A 375 -13.41 12.60 11.92
N LEU A 376 -14.51 13.19 12.33
CA LEU A 376 -14.97 13.15 13.73
C LEU A 376 -15.12 11.69 14.18
N GLY A 377 -14.44 11.35 15.28
CA GLY A 377 -14.42 10.00 15.83
C GLY A 377 -13.12 9.22 15.53
N ASP A 378 -12.29 9.71 14.61
CA ASP A 378 -10.97 9.13 14.37
C ASP A 378 -10.08 9.29 15.61
N ARG A 379 -9.18 8.31 15.80
CA ARG A 379 -8.21 8.25 16.91
C ARG A 379 -6.87 7.77 16.39
N GLY A 380 -5.81 8.04 17.13
CA GLY A 380 -4.43 7.61 16.85
C GLY A 380 -3.46 8.77 16.76
N ASP A 381 -2.18 8.47 16.51
CA ASP A 381 -1.09 9.44 16.58
C ASP A 381 -1.25 10.59 15.57
N THR A 382 -1.77 10.30 14.38
CA THR A 382 -2.04 11.35 13.38
C THR A 382 -3.09 12.35 13.86
N VAL A 383 -4.14 11.89 14.58
CA VAL A 383 -5.16 12.78 15.16
C VAL A 383 -4.56 13.56 16.31
N LEU A 384 -3.81 12.89 17.21
CA LEU A 384 -3.11 13.54 18.32
C LEU A 384 -2.13 14.60 17.82
N PHE A 385 -1.35 14.26 16.81
CA PHE A 385 -0.42 15.19 16.16
C PHE A 385 -1.16 16.41 15.60
N LEU A 386 -2.23 16.21 14.82
CA LEU A 386 -3.04 17.29 14.29
C LEU A 386 -3.59 18.19 15.41
N GLN A 387 -4.10 17.60 16.48
CA GLN A 387 -4.59 18.34 17.65
C GLN A 387 -3.47 19.16 18.30
N GLN A 388 -2.27 18.60 18.43
CA GLN A 388 -1.12 19.31 18.99
C GLN A 388 -0.71 20.49 18.13
N GLN A 389 -0.70 20.33 16.78
CA GLN A 389 -0.40 21.44 15.86
C GLN A 389 -1.48 22.53 15.93
N LEU A 390 -2.75 22.16 15.91
CA LEU A 390 -3.86 23.12 16.05
C LEU A 390 -3.78 23.90 17.36
N ASN A 391 -3.43 23.24 18.47
CA ASN A 391 -3.24 23.88 19.77
C ASN A 391 -2.04 24.85 19.76
N ARG A 392 -0.95 24.52 19.06
CA ARG A 392 0.19 25.42 18.91
C ARG A 392 -0.17 26.66 18.10
N ILE A 393 -0.90 26.49 16.99
CA ILE A 393 -1.39 27.59 16.17
C ILE A 393 -2.31 28.50 17.01
N ALA A 394 -3.28 27.91 17.70
CA ALA A 394 -4.20 28.67 18.56
C ALA A 394 -3.50 29.40 19.72
N ALA A 395 -2.34 28.91 20.17
CA ALA A 395 -1.55 29.59 21.21
C ALA A 395 -0.70 30.76 20.66
N GLN A 396 -0.44 30.80 19.35
CA GLN A 396 0.34 31.86 18.70
C GLN A 396 -0.55 32.95 18.06
N ASP A 397 -1.80 32.63 17.79
CA ASP A 397 -2.78 33.50 17.19
C ASP A 397 -4.11 33.45 17.99
N PRO A 398 -4.19 34.15 19.16
CA PRO A 398 -5.33 34.12 20.06
C PRO A 398 -6.55 34.89 19.56
#